data_32eea0d973b746eba83f0f8a2e54d2de
#
_entry.id   32eea0d973b746eba83f0f8a2e54d2de
#
_cell.length_a   1.000
_cell.length_b   1.000
_cell.length_c   1.000
_cell.angle_alpha   90.00
_cell.angle_beta   90.00
_cell.angle_gamma   90.00
#
_symmetry.space_group_name_H-M   'P 1'
#
loop_
_entity.id
_entity.type
_entity.pdbx_description
1 polymer ?
#
loop_
_entity_poly.entity_id
_entity_poly.type
_entity_poly.pdbx_seq_one_letter_code
_entity_poly.pdbx_strand_id
1 'polypeptide(L)'
;ITGLCLMAFLASGEDPNFGRYRLNVKRAVRSIILGQETTGFIPTSMYHHGFAMLALAEAYGAMDEATLWEAGDTDRKKTIVEALEDAVNLAVDSQAKNRSGGWRYSPTSTDADTSVTGSVLMGLLGCRNAGIHVPDETIENALAYMQQNTAASGFVAYSGGIGGGGNSVARSSVAALVYAVGHKREWEEYANALEHIASKLDHKETSHTHYFYYYMAQALYQ
;
A
#
# COMPACT_ATOMS: atom_id res chain seq x y z
N ILE A 1 5.05 8.88 -6.63
CA ILE A 1 6.33 9.35 -5.99
C ILE A 1 6.04 10.12 -4.72
N THR A 2 5.10 11.10 -4.71
CA THR A 2 4.82 11.95 -3.55
C THR A 2 4.52 11.15 -2.27
N GLY A 3 3.69 10.10 -2.34
CA GLY A 3 3.39 9.25 -1.18
C GLY A 3 4.64 8.57 -0.60
N LEU A 4 5.53 8.01 -1.43
CA LEU A 4 6.77 7.40 -0.97
C LEU A 4 7.72 8.42 -0.31
N CYS A 5 7.81 9.63 -0.87
CA CYS A 5 8.61 10.70 -0.25
C CYS A 5 8.00 11.14 1.09
N LEU A 6 6.68 11.25 1.19
CA LEU A 6 5.98 11.57 2.43
C LEU A 6 6.27 10.52 3.51
N MET A 7 6.14 9.24 3.19
CA MET A 7 6.48 8.16 4.11
C MET A 7 7.96 8.19 4.55
N ALA A 8 8.88 8.53 3.65
CA ALA A 8 10.29 8.66 4.00
C ALA A 8 10.55 9.77 5.03
N PHE A 9 9.87 10.92 4.90
CA PHE A 9 9.95 11.98 5.91
C PHE A 9 9.37 11.53 7.25
N LEU A 10 8.19 10.92 7.26
CA LEU A 10 7.57 10.44 8.49
C LEU A 10 8.41 9.35 9.16
N ALA A 11 8.91 8.39 8.40
CA ALA A 11 9.77 7.31 8.90
C ALA A 11 11.13 7.81 9.43
N SER A 12 11.63 8.96 8.96
CA SER A 12 12.84 9.58 9.49
C SER A 12 12.63 10.29 10.83
N GLY A 13 11.40 10.33 11.36
CA GLY A 13 11.06 11.00 12.60
C GLY A 13 10.79 12.51 12.44
N GLU A 14 10.60 12.99 11.19
CA GLU A 14 10.23 14.39 10.97
C GLU A 14 8.81 14.65 11.46
N ASP A 15 8.68 15.57 12.40
CA ASP A 15 7.39 15.99 12.93
C ASP A 15 6.68 16.90 11.92
N PRO A 16 5.47 16.54 11.45
CA PRO A 16 4.72 17.35 10.49
C PRO A 16 4.22 18.68 11.05
N ASN A 17 4.23 18.85 12.37
CA ASN A 17 3.74 20.07 13.04
C ASN A 17 4.90 21.04 13.37
N PHE A 18 6.04 20.52 13.80
CA PHE A 18 7.16 21.32 14.33
C PHE A 18 8.50 21.07 13.64
N GLY A 19 8.66 19.96 12.92
CA GLY A 19 9.93 19.53 12.31
C GLY A 19 10.47 20.53 11.26
N ARG A 20 11.75 20.39 10.97
CA ARG A 20 12.44 21.20 9.95
C ARG A 20 11.76 21.14 8.59
N TYR A 21 11.21 20.00 8.23
CA TYR A 21 10.56 19.74 6.95
C TYR A 21 9.03 19.74 7.03
N ARG A 22 8.44 20.27 8.13
CA ARG A 22 6.98 20.31 8.32
C ARG A 22 6.21 20.88 7.12
N LEU A 23 6.75 21.93 6.47
CA LEU A 23 6.12 22.51 5.29
C LEU A 23 6.18 21.61 4.06
N ASN A 24 7.26 20.80 3.93
CA ASN A 24 7.39 19.82 2.86
C ASN A 24 6.40 18.68 3.06
N VAL A 25 6.25 18.20 4.29
CA VAL A 25 5.27 17.17 4.66
C VAL A 25 3.85 17.66 4.38
N LYS A 26 3.48 18.84 4.86
CA LYS A 26 2.15 19.46 4.59
C LYS A 26 1.89 19.63 3.10
N ARG A 27 2.86 20.12 2.33
CA ARG A 27 2.74 20.26 0.88
C ARG A 27 2.55 18.91 0.18
N ALA A 28 3.22 17.85 0.64
CA ALA A 28 3.05 16.53 0.09
C ALA A 28 1.64 15.99 0.34
N VAL A 29 1.12 16.13 1.57
CA VAL A 29 -0.26 15.74 1.93
C VAL A 29 -1.27 16.54 1.09
N ARG A 30 -1.16 17.88 1.04
CA ARG A 30 -2.01 18.72 0.18
C ARG A 30 -1.99 18.29 -1.29
N SER A 31 -0.78 18.01 -1.81
CA SER A 31 -0.62 17.57 -3.22
C SER A 31 -1.34 16.27 -3.52
N ILE A 32 -1.35 15.32 -2.58
CA ILE A 32 -2.08 14.05 -2.74
C ILE A 32 -3.59 14.32 -2.72
N ILE A 33 -4.08 15.09 -1.75
CA ILE A 33 -5.51 15.40 -1.61
C ILE A 33 -6.02 16.20 -2.82
N LEU A 34 -5.29 17.22 -3.26
CA LEU A 34 -5.66 18.05 -4.41
C LEU A 34 -5.62 17.28 -5.73
N GLY A 35 -4.74 16.26 -5.82
CA GLY A 35 -4.63 15.38 -6.97
C GLY A 35 -5.67 14.25 -7.01
N GLN A 36 -6.45 14.06 -5.94
CA GLN A 36 -7.48 13.05 -5.90
C GLN A 36 -8.66 13.42 -6.80
N GLU A 37 -9.08 12.48 -7.63
CA GLU A 37 -10.25 12.64 -8.50
C GLU A 37 -11.55 12.59 -7.70
N THR A 38 -12.63 13.07 -8.28
CA THR A 38 -13.99 13.03 -7.67
C THR A 38 -14.49 11.61 -7.42
N THR A 39 -13.92 10.63 -8.12
CA THR A 39 -14.16 9.19 -7.92
C THR A 39 -13.49 8.62 -6.65
N GLY A 40 -12.64 9.40 -5.99
CA GLY A 40 -11.78 8.92 -4.91
C GLY A 40 -10.42 8.41 -5.40
N PHE A 41 -10.21 8.27 -6.72
CA PHE A 41 -8.97 7.76 -7.28
C PHE A 41 -7.81 8.74 -7.08
N ILE A 42 -6.69 8.25 -6.54
CA ILE A 42 -5.44 8.98 -6.49
C ILE A 42 -4.56 8.46 -7.64
N PRO A 43 -4.38 9.26 -8.73
CA PRO A 43 -3.71 8.76 -9.93
C PRO A 43 -2.20 8.52 -9.69
N THR A 44 -1.50 7.79 -10.58
CA THR A 44 -1.80 7.42 -11.96
C THR A 44 -2.19 5.94 -12.12
N SER A 45 -2.13 5.13 -11.09
CA SER A 45 -2.52 3.71 -11.11
C SER A 45 -2.92 3.27 -9.71
N MET A 46 -3.59 2.12 -9.60
CA MET A 46 -3.93 1.53 -8.29
C MET A 46 -2.69 1.24 -7.44
N TYR A 47 -1.53 1.00 -8.04
CA TYR A 47 -0.27 0.90 -7.32
C TYR A 47 0.10 2.21 -6.60
N HIS A 48 -0.01 3.36 -7.29
CA HIS A 48 0.21 4.68 -6.70
C HIS A 48 -0.88 5.04 -5.70
N HIS A 49 -2.11 4.65 -5.96
CA HIS A 49 -3.26 4.82 -5.08
C HIS A 49 -3.03 4.14 -3.72
N GLY A 50 -2.57 2.88 -3.71
CA GLY A 50 -2.24 2.16 -2.49
C GLY A 50 -1.16 2.86 -1.66
N PHE A 51 -0.06 3.28 -2.28
CA PHE A 51 0.98 4.04 -1.58
C PHE A 51 0.52 5.42 -1.10
N ALA A 52 -0.37 6.08 -1.83
CA ALA A 52 -0.92 7.37 -1.41
C ALA A 52 -1.86 7.21 -0.21
N MET A 53 -2.72 6.17 -0.20
CA MET A 53 -3.53 5.82 0.97
C MET A 53 -2.66 5.56 2.20
N LEU A 54 -1.63 4.71 2.07
CA LEU A 54 -0.73 4.42 3.18
C LEU A 54 -0.06 5.69 3.71
N ALA A 55 0.46 6.53 2.81
CA ALA A 55 1.13 7.77 3.19
C ALA A 55 0.20 8.79 3.87
N LEU A 56 -1.06 8.89 3.41
CA LEU A 56 -2.06 9.74 4.06
C LEU A 56 -2.48 9.20 5.42
N ALA A 57 -2.62 7.86 5.56
CA ALA A 57 -2.96 7.22 6.82
C ALA A 57 -1.87 7.45 7.89
N GLU A 58 -0.61 7.30 7.52
CA GLU A 58 0.54 7.60 8.39
C GLU A 58 0.61 9.09 8.75
N ALA A 59 0.34 9.98 7.78
CA ALA A 59 0.32 11.42 8.03
C ALA A 59 -0.83 11.83 8.96
N TYR A 60 -2.00 11.22 8.83
CA TYR A 60 -3.17 11.48 9.67
C TYR A 60 -2.87 11.19 11.15
N GLY A 61 -2.19 10.07 11.44
CA GLY A 61 -1.81 9.71 12.81
C GLY A 61 -0.76 10.66 13.44
N ALA A 62 -0.02 11.40 12.62
CA ALA A 62 1.09 12.26 13.08
C ALA A 62 0.81 13.76 12.97
N MET A 63 -0.18 14.20 12.17
CA MET A 63 -0.41 15.59 11.82
C MET A 63 -1.60 16.20 12.56
N ASP A 64 -1.43 17.45 13.05
CA ASP A 64 -2.57 18.29 13.41
C ASP A 64 -3.26 18.79 12.14
N GLU A 65 -4.37 18.16 11.79
CA GLU A 65 -5.13 18.44 10.58
C GLU A 65 -5.66 19.88 10.51
N ALA A 66 -5.93 20.51 11.66
CA ALA A 66 -6.36 21.90 11.71
C ALA A 66 -5.33 22.87 11.11
N THR A 67 -4.07 22.45 11.06
CA THR A 67 -2.96 23.22 10.50
C THR A 67 -2.61 22.84 9.06
N LEU A 68 -3.34 21.90 8.46
CA LEU A 68 -3.06 21.44 7.10
C LEU A 68 -3.32 22.54 6.08
N TRP A 69 -4.43 23.25 6.20
CA TRP A 69 -4.84 24.33 5.30
C TRP A 69 -4.62 25.69 5.96
N GLU A 70 -4.15 26.69 5.20
CA GLU A 70 -3.96 28.05 5.70
C GLU A 70 -5.27 28.83 5.65
N ALA A 71 -5.38 29.85 6.53
CA ALA A 71 -6.50 30.75 6.47
C ALA A 71 -6.49 31.51 5.13
N GLY A 72 -7.53 31.31 4.33
CA GLY A 72 -7.64 31.90 2.99
C GLY A 72 -7.30 30.94 1.84
N ASP A 73 -6.90 29.68 2.12
CA ASP A 73 -6.80 28.65 1.09
C ASP A 73 -8.16 28.43 0.41
N THR A 74 -8.29 28.87 -0.83
CA THR A 74 -9.50 28.69 -1.65
C THR A 74 -9.57 27.29 -2.27
N ASP A 75 -8.45 26.60 -2.31
CA ASP A 75 -8.30 25.28 -2.97
C ASP A 75 -8.57 24.12 -2.00
N ARG A 76 -8.90 24.39 -0.73
CA ARG A 76 -9.26 23.37 0.23
C ARG A 76 -10.43 22.54 -0.31
N LYS A 77 -10.15 21.27 -0.58
CA LYS A 77 -11.17 20.34 -1.11
C LYS A 77 -11.69 19.38 -0.04
N LYS A 78 -10.76 18.80 0.76
CA LYS A 78 -11.08 17.73 1.71
C LYS A 78 -10.15 17.76 2.91
N THR A 79 -10.60 17.13 3.99
CA THR A 79 -9.76 16.68 5.09
C THR A 79 -8.98 15.43 4.70
N ILE A 80 -7.99 15.02 5.51
CA ILE A 80 -7.29 13.76 5.30
C ILE A 80 -8.27 12.59 5.44
N VAL A 81 -9.18 12.65 6.42
CA VAL A 81 -10.21 11.62 6.64
C VAL A 81 -11.10 11.46 5.41
N GLU A 82 -11.68 12.54 4.91
CA GLU A 82 -12.52 12.51 3.70
C GLU A 82 -11.77 11.96 2.50
N ALA A 83 -10.50 12.32 2.33
CA ALA A 83 -9.69 11.80 1.24
C ALA A 83 -9.39 10.30 1.39
N LEU A 84 -9.16 9.81 2.62
CA LEU A 84 -8.96 8.40 2.90
C LEU A 84 -10.24 7.59 2.71
N GLU A 85 -11.39 8.08 3.20
CA GLU A 85 -12.70 7.42 3.01
C GLU A 85 -13.03 7.27 1.53
N ASP A 86 -12.85 8.31 0.73
CA ASP A 86 -13.08 8.25 -0.72
C ASP A 86 -12.11 7.28 -1.41
N ALA A 87 -10.85 7.25 -0.99
CA ALA A 87 -9.86 6.35 -1.55
C ALA A 87 -10.17 4.88 -1.20
N VAL A 88 -10.58 4.60 0.03
CA VAL A 88 -11.02 3.26 0.46
C VAL A 88 -12.25 2.83 -0.33
N ASN A 89 -13.27 3.69 -0.46
CA ASN A 89 -14.48 3.38 -1.22
C ASN A 89 -14.16 3.02 -2.67
N LEU A 90 -13.27 3.77 -3.33
CA LEU A 90 -12.82 3.43 -4.67
C LEU A 90 -12.14 2.05 -4.72
N ALA A 91 -11.26 1.75 -3.77
CA ALA A 91 -10.56 0.46 -3.74
C ALA A 91 -11.55 -0.70 -3.55
N VAL A 92 -12.55 -0.55 -2.68
CA VAL A 92 -13.63 -1.53 -2.47
C VAL A 92 -14.45 -1.72 -3.76
N ASP A 93 -14.89 -0.64 -4.38
CA ASP A 93 -15.65 -0.67 -5.63
C ASP A 93 -14.86 -1.29 -6.79
N SER A 94 -13.57 -1.03 -6.84
CA SER A 94 -12.66 -1.59 -7.83
C SER A 94 -12.53 -3.11 -7.64
N GLN A 95 -12.36 -3.59 -6.40
CA GLN A 95 -12.27 -5.01 -6.10
C GLN A 95 -13.59 -5.74 -6.44
N ALA A 96 -14.74 -5.14 -6.16
CA ALA A 96 -16.05 -5.73 -6.47
C ALA A 96 -16.26 -6.00 -7.97
N LYS A 97 -15.59 -5.23 -8.85
CA LYS A 97 -15.59 -5.44 -10.31
C LYS A 97 -14.63 -6.55 -10.76
N ASN A 98 -13.71 -6.93 -9.90
CA ASN A 98 -12.65 -7.89 -10.16
C ASN A 98 -12.90 -9.19 -9.39
N ARG A 99 -13.22 -10.26 -10.09
CA ARG A 99 -13.58 -11.56 -9.48
C ARG A 99 -12.39 -12.29 -8.85
N SER A 100 -11.15 -11.79 -9.00
CA SER A 100 -9.96 -12.41 -8.42
C SER A 100 -9.73 -12.05 -6.95
N GLY A 101 -10.38 -11.00 -6.44
CA GLY A 101 -10.18 -10.50 -5.07
C GLY A 101 -9.01 -9.53 -4.90
N GLY A 102 -8.19 -9.34 -5.94
CA GLY A 102 -7.07 -8.39 -5.92
C GLY A 102 -7.30 -7.16 -6.79
N TRP A 103 -6.22 -6.46 -7.14
CA TRP A 103 -6.25 -5.28 -8.02
C TRP A 103 -5.18 -5.35 -9.10
N ARG A 104 -5.43 -4.59 -10.18
CA ARG A 104 -4.48 -4.30 -11.24
C ARG A 104 -4.26 -2.79 -11.36
N TYR A 105 -3.53 -2.34 -12.38
CA TYR A 105 -3.15 -0.93 -12.52
C TYR A 105 -4.32 0.04 -12.69
N SER A 106 -5.39 -0.36 -13.39
CA SER A 106 -6.60 0.45 -13.54
C SER A 106 -7.66 0.10 -12.50
N PRO A 107 -8.40 1.07 -11.94
CA PRO A 107 -9.54 0.80 -11.05
C PRO A 107 -10.71 0.07 -11.75
N THR A 108 -10.68 -0.04 -13.07
CA THR A 108 -11.68 -0.75 -13.88
C THR A 108 -11.19 -2.10 -14.39
N SER A 109 -10.00 -2.54 -13.99
CA SER A 109 -9.45 -3.84 -14.39
C SER A 109 -10.28 -4.98 -13.82
N THR A 110 -10.45 -6.04 -14.61
CA THR A 110 -11.18 -7.25 -14.22
C THR A 110 -10.27 -8.42 -13.83
N ASP A 111 -8.96 -8.17 -13.81
CA ASP A 111 -7.90 -9.07 -13.37
C ASP A 111 -7.04 -8.41 -12.30
N ALA A 112 -6.10 -9.16 -11.71
CA ALA A 112 -5.24 -8.68 -10.65
C ALA A 112 -3.79 -9.13 -10.81
N ASP A 113 -2.86 -8.42 -10.18
CA ASP A 113 -1.49 -8.87 -9.94
C ASP A 113 -1.07 -8.67 -8.48
N THR A 114 -0.10 -9.45 -8.04
CA THR A 114 0.34 -9.50 -6.64
C THR A 114 1.05 -8.23 -6.19
N SER A 115 1.72 -7.50 -7.09
CA SER A 115 2.43 -6.27 -6.76
C SER A 115 1.45 -5.13 -6.47
N VAL A 116 0.45 -4.94 -7.34
CA VAL A 116 -0.59 -3.92 -7.14
C VAL A 116 -1.47 -4.28 -5.96
N THR A 117 -1.87 -5.57 -5.85
CA THR A 117 -2.67 -6.05 -4.72
C THR A 117 -1.96 -5.80 -3.40
N GLY A 118 -0.67 -6.11 -3.31
CA GLY A 118 0.12 -5.83 -2.09
C GLY A 118 0.15 -4.35 -1.72
N SER A 119 0.33 -3.46 -2.71
CA SER A 119 0.34 -2.01 -2.47
C SER A 119 -1.01 -1.50 -1.97
N VAL A 120 -2.11 -1.89 -2.61
CA VAL A 120 -3.46 -1.47 -2.21
C VAL A 120 -3.83 -2.05 -0.85
N LEU A 121 -3.52 -3.32 -0.61
CA LEU A 121 -3.77 -3.97 0.68
C LEU A 121 -3.01 -3.29 1.83
N MET A 122 -1.73 -2.92 1.63
CA MET A 122 -0.98 -2.13 2.62
C MET A 122 -1.64 -0.78 2.90
N GLY A 123 -2.14 -0.10 1.86
CA GLY A 123 -2.90 1.15 2.01
C GLY A 123 -4.17 0.96 2.83
N LEU A 124 -4.95 -0.08 2.54
CA LEU A 124 -6.19 -0.40 3.27
C LEU A 124 -5.91 -0.77 4.73
N LEU A 125 -4.86 -1.56 4.99
CA LEU A 125 -4.44 -1.91 6.36
C LEU A 125 -3.97 -0.66 7.13
N GLY A 126 -3.24 0.25 6.48
CA GLY A 126 -2.88 1.55 7.04
C GLY A 126 -4.11 2.40 7.38
N CYS A 127 -5.08 2.49 6.47
CA CYS A 127 -6.36 3.18 6.70
C CYS A 127 -7.10 2.60 7.91
N ARG A 128 -7.21 1.27 8.00
CA ARG A 128 -7.84 0.60 9.14
C ARG A 128 -7.13 0.91 10.46
N ASN A 129 -5.80 0.89 10.48
CA ASN A 129 -5.01 1.22 11.67
C ASN A 129 -5.17 2.70 12.08
N ALA A 130 -5.41 3.59 11.12
CA ALA A 130 -5.72 5.00 11.34
C ALA A 130 -7.18 5.24 11.79
N GLY A 131 -8.02 4.19 11.90
CA GLY A 131 -9.42 4.28 12.33
C GLY A 131 -10.41 4.55 11.20
N ILE A 132 -9.98 4.52 9.94
CA ILE A 132 -10.86 4.61 8.77
C ILE A 132 -11.52 3.25 8.55
N HIS A 133 -12.83 3.26 8.32
CA HIS A 133 -13.57 2.02 8.08
C HIS A 133 -13.14 1.35 6.77
N VAL A 134 -12.68 0.11 6.87
CA VAL A 134 -12.36 -0.76 5.73
C VAL A 134 -13.11 -2.08 5.92
N PRO A 135 -13.95 -2.51 4.97
CA PRO A 135 -14.68 -3.78 5.09
C PRO A 135 -13.72 -4.97 5.24
N ASP A 136 -13.96 -5.82 6.23
CA ASP A 136 -13.13 -7.01 6.47
C ASP A 136 -13.10 -7.93 5.26
N GLU A 137 -14.22 -8.08 4.55
CA GLU A 137 -14.30 -8.90 3.33
C GLU A 137 -13.31 -8.43 2.26
N THR A 138 -13.11 -7.12 2.10
CA THR A 138 -12.16 -6.57 1.13
C THR A 138 -10.73 -6.98 1.45
N ILE A 139 -10.35 -6.96 2.73
CA ILE A 139 -9.03 -7.39 3.19
C ILE A 139 -8.86 -8.91 3.03
N GLU A 140 -9.85 -9.69 3.47
CA GLU A 140 -9.79 -11.15 3.38
C GLU A 140 -9.73 -11.64 1.93
N ASN A 141 -10.49 -11.03 1.02
CA ASN A 141 -10.42 -11.34 -0.41
C ASN A 141 -9.03 -11.06 -0.99
N ALA A 142 -8.40 -9.95 -0.62
CA ALA A 142 -7.06 -9.60 -1.07
C ALA A 142 -5.99 -10.55 -0.49
N LEU A 143 -6.10 -10.92 0.77
CA LEU A 143 -5.22 -11.90 1.41
C LEU A 143 -5.38 -13.28 0.77
N ALA A 144 -6.61 -13.72 0.49
CA ALA A 144 -6.87 -14.98 -0.21
C ALA A 144 -6.29 -14.98 -1.64
N TYR A 145 -6.38 -13.85 -2.35
CA TYR A 145 -5.72 -13.69 -3.64
C TYR A 145 -4.19 -13.85 -3.53
N MET A 146 -3.56 -13.22 -2.54
CA MET A 146 -2.12 -13.38 -2.30
C MET A 146 -1.76 -14.83 -1.97
N GLN A 147 -2.57 -15.50 -1.14
CA GLN A 147 -2.40 -16.89 -0.75
C GLN A 147 -2.43 -17.83 -1.96
N GLN A 148 -3.41 -17.70 -2.84
CA GLN A 148 -3.55 -18.50 -4.06
C GLN A 148 -2.38 -18.34 -5.04
N ASN A 149 -1.63 -17.24 -4.94
CA ASN A 149 -0.47 -16.94 -5.76
C ASN A 149 0.86 -17.28 -5.06
N THR A 150 0.85 -17.80 -3.83
CA THR A 150 2.03 -18.19 -3.06
C THR A 150 2.22 -19.69 -3.10
N ALA A 151 3.33 -20.14 -3.67
CA ALA A 151 3.69 -21.55 -3.74
C ALA A 151 4.29 -22.06 -2.42
N ALA A 152 4.25 -23.39 -2.19
CA ALA A 152 4.90 -24.03 -1.04
C ALA A 152 6.42 -23.77 -0.96
N SER A 153 7.06 -23.39 -2.05
CA SER A 153 8.47 -22.93 -2.08
C SER A 153 8.66 -21.49 -1.62
N GLY A 154 7.60 -20.78 -1.22
CA GLY A 154 7.62 -19.36 -0.88
C GLY A 154 7.71 -18.42 -2.08
N PHE A 155 7.78 -18.95 -3.30
CA PHE A 155 7.71 -18.17 -4.52
C PHE A 155 6.30 -17.60 -4.71
N VAL A 156 6.21 -16.32 -5.09
CA VAL A 156 4.95 -15.65 -5.34
C VAL A 156 4.82 -15.27 -6.81
N ALA A 157 3.81 -15.82 -7.46
CA ALA A 157 3.48 -15.57 -8.86
C ALA A 157 3.09 -14.11 -9.08
N TYR A 158 3.27 -13.61 -10.31
CA TYR A 158 2.84 -12.25 -10.66
C TYR A 158 1.30 -12.16 -10.75
N SER A 159 0.71 -13.10 -11.48
CA SER A 159 -0.75 -13.18 -11.68
C SER A 159 -1.14 -14.57 -12.17
N GLY A 160 -2.43 -14.91 -12.09
CA GLY A 160 -2.97 -16.13 -12.70
C GLY A 160 -2.63 -17.44 -11.97
N GLY A 161 -2.25 -17.38 -10.71
CA GLY A 161 -1.93 -18.53 -9.88
C GLY A 161 -0.46 -18.97 -9.97
N ILE A 162 -0.14 -20.06 -9.25
CA ILE A 162 1.21 -20.60 -9.12
C ILE A 162 1.78 -20.95 -10.50
N GLY A 163 2.95 -20.37 -10.82
CA GLY A 163 3.64 -20.56 -12.10
C GLY A 163 3.54 -19.38 -13.07
N GLY A 164 2.73 -18.37 -12.77
CA GLY A 164 2.59 -17.17 -13.60
C GLY A 164 3.67 -16.11 -13.37
N GLY A 165 4.37 -15.68 -14.42
CA GLY A 165 5.15 -14.44 -14.45
C GLY A 165 6.55 -14.43 -13.85
N GLY A 166 7.30 -15.54 -13.94
CA GLY A 166 8.73 -15.60 -13.57
C GLY A 166 9.02 -15.41 -12.07
N ASN A 167 10.27 -15.61 -11.66
CA ASN A 167 10.69 -15.51 -10.26
C ASN A 167 10.99 -14.07 -9.87
N SER A 168 10.50 -13.63 -8.69
CA SER A 168 10.83 -12.34 -8.09
C SER A 168 10.82 -12.44 -6.58
N VAL A 169 11.96 -12.26 -5.97
CA VAL A 169 12.11 -12.20 -4.50
C VAL A 169 11.32 -11.03 -3.92
N ALA A 170 11.20 -9.94 -4.69
CA ALA A 170 10.41 -8.78 -4.28
C ALA A 170 8.94 -9.12 -4.03
N ARG A 171 8.31 -9.96 -4.89
CA ARG A 171 6.90 -10.37 -4.69
C ARG A 171 6.73 -11.26 -3.47
N SER A 172 7.69 -12.16 -3.19
CA SER A 172 7.69 -12.95 -1.95
C SER A 172 7.82 -12.04 -0.72
N SER A 173 8.61 -10.96 -0.83
CA SER A 173 8.72 -9.94 0.24
C SER A 173 7.39 -9.18 0.43
N VAL A 174 6.69 -8.83 -0.66
CA VAL A 174 5.35 -8.23 -0.57
C VAL A 174 4.38 -9.16 0.16
N ALA A 175 4.35 -10.44 -0.22
CA ALA A 175 3.44 -11.41 0.40
C ALA A 175 3.76 -11.61 1.89
N ALA A 176 5.02 -11.83 2.25
CA ALA A 176 5.41 -11.94 3.65
C ALA A 176 4.99 -10.72 4.47
N LEU A 177 5.19 -9.51 3.94
CA LEU A 177 4.79 -8.28 4.62
C LEU A 177 3.27 -8.19 4.81
N VAL A 178 2.47 -8.40 3.75
CA VAL A 178 1.01 -8.29 3.86
C VAL A 178 0.40 -9.37 4.75
N TYR A 179 0.97 -10.57 4.81
CA TYR A 179 0.55 -11.61 5.75
C TYR A 179 0.86 -11.21 7.20
N ALA A 180 2.06 -10.68 7.45
CA ALA A 180 2.44 -10.23 8.80
C ALA A 180 1.53 -9.10 9.31
N VAL A 181 1.33 -8.05 8.50
CA VAL A 181 0.50 -6.87 8.86
C VAL A 181 -0.99 -7.22 8.85
N GLY A 182 -1.41 -8.16 8.00
CA GLY A 182 -2.78 -8.69 7.92
C GLY A 182 -3.11 -9.73 9.00
N HIS A 183 -2.21 -9.95 9.98
CA HIS A 183 -2.39 -10.92 11.08
C HIS A 183 -2.59 -12.37 10.60
N LYS A 184 -1.85 -12.80 9.57
CA LYS A 184 -1.86 -14.17 9.02
C LYS A 184 -0.50 -14.88 9.21
N ARG A 185 0.20 -14.58 10.30
CA ARG A 185 1.52 -15.20 10.59
C ARG A 185 1.43 -16.71 10.84
N GLU A 186 0.25 -17.21 11.18
CA GLU A 186 -0.04 -18.64 11.34
C GLU A 186 -0.21 -19.39 10.03
N TRP A 187 -0.30 -18.69 8.89
CA TRP A 187 -0.41 -19.33 7.58
C TRP A 187 0.91 -19.94 7.13
N GLU A 188 0.83 -21.12 6.50
CA GLU A 188 1.99 -21.79 5.94
C GLU A 188 2.67 -20.94 4.85
N GLU A 189 1.88 -20.23 4.06
CA GLU A 189 2.35 -19.34 3.00
C GLU A 189 3.20 -18.18 3.54
N TYR A 190 2.90 -17.69 4.75
CA TYR A 190 3.76 -16.70 5.41
C TYR A 190 5.13 -17.29 5.75
N ALA A 191 5.16 -18.45 6.39
CA ALA A 191 6.41 -19.12 6.74
C ALA A 191 7.25 -19.43 5.49
N ASN A 192 6.61 -19.95 4.45
CA ASN A 192 7.27 -20.29 3.19
C ASN A 192 7.84 -19.04 2.49
N ALA A 193 7.06 -17.94 2.41
CA ALA A 193 7.53 -16.69 1.82
C ALA A 193 8.71 -16.11 2.62
N LEU A 194 8.64 -16.15 3.96
CA LEU A 194 9.70 -15.65 4.83
C LEU A 194 10.99 -16.47 4.69
N GLU A 195 10.90 -17.80 4.65
CA GLU A 195 12.05 -18.69 4.40
C GLU A 195 12.66 -18.42 3.03
N HIS A 196 11.82 -18.25 2.00
CA HIS A 196 12.28 -17.91 0.66
C HIS A 196 13.10 -16.62 0.63
N ILE A 197 12.60 -15.53 1.21
CA ILE A 197 13.34 -14.25 1.24
C ILE A 197 14.59 -14.33 2.10
N ALA A 198 14.56 -15.05 3.23
CA ALA A 198 15.73 -15.26 4.09
C ALA A 198 16.84 -16.03 3.36
N SER A 199 16.50 -16.98 2.50
CA SER A 199 17.46 -17.70 1.65
C SER A 199 18.07 -16.84 0.53
N LYS A 200 17.58 -15.61 0.32
CA LYS A 200 17.95 -14.69 -0.76
C LYS A 200 18.53 -13.35 -0.26
N LEU A 201 19.07 -13.30 0.96
CA LEU A 201 19.65 -12.07 1.52
C LEU A 201 20.78 -11.49 0.67
N ASP A 202 21.56 -12.32 0.01
CA ASP A 202 22.63 -11.90 -0.91
C ASP A 202 22.15 -11.64 -2.35
N HIS A 203 20.85 -11.77 -2.60
CA HIS A 203 20.27 -11.56 -3.93
C HIS A 203 20.43 -10.09 -4.35
N LYS A 204 20.97 -9.89 -5.55
CA LYS A 204 21.06 -8.56 -6.17
C LYS A 204 19.96 -8.43 -7.21
N GLU A 205 18.91 -7.71 -6.86
CA GLU A 205 17.88 -7.36 -7.84
C GLU A 205 18.43 -6.36 -8.85
N THR A 206 18.34 -6.69 -10.13
CA THR A 206 18.86 -5.85 -11.23
C THR A 206 17.78 -4.95 -11.82
N SER A 207 16.51 -5.30 -11.63
CA SER A 207 15.37 -4.49 -12.03
C SER A 207 14.52 -4.17 -10.80
N HIS A 208 13.98 -2.95 -10.73
CA HIS A 208 13.12 -2.52 -9.62
C HIS A 208 13.79 -2.62 -8.22
N THR A 209 15.09 -2.33 -8.15
CA THR A 209 15.94 -2.48 -6.96
C THR A 209 15.35 -1.81 -5.72
N HIS A 210 14.84 -0.57 -5.84
CA HIS A 210 14.23 0.14 -4.71
C HIS A 210 12.94 -0.52 -4.21
N TYR A 211 12.11 -1.03 -5.12
CA TYR A 211 10.91 -1.80 -4.80
C TYR A 211 11.27 -3.07 -4.01
N PHE A 212 12.30 -3.80 -4.44
CA PHE A 212 12.79 -4.99 -3.78
C PHE A 212 13.24 -4.69 -2.34
N TYR A 213 14.16 -3.73 -2.16
CA TYR A 213 14.67 -3.39 -0.82
C TYR A 213 13.58 -2.81 0.09
N TYR A 214 12.66 -2.02 -0.45
CA TYR A 214 11.55 -1.46 0.32
C TYR A 214 10.70 -2.55 0.98
N TYR A 215 10.28 -3.55 0.24
CA TYR A 215 9.44 -4.61 0.79
C TYR A 215 10.24 -5.63 1.61
N MET A 216 11.44 -5.99 1.15
CA MET A 216 12.26 -6.98 1.85
C MET A 216 12.68 -6.49 3.24
N ALA A 217 13.10 -5.24 3.38
CA ALA A 217 13.49 -4.68 4.67
C ALA A 217 12.32 -4.70 5.67
N GLN A 218 11.12 -4.33 5.22
CA GLN A 218 9.93 -4.36 6.07
C GLN A 218 9.49 -5.78 6.42
N ALA A 219 9.50 -6.70 5.44
CA ALA A 219 9.10 -8.08 5.68
C ALA A 219 10.03 -8.80 6.68
N LEU A 220 11.34 -8.51 6.63
CA LEU A 220 12.31 -9.08 7.57
C LEU A 220 12.27 -8.43 8.95
N TYR A 221 11.73 -7.21 9.06
CA TYR A 221 11.55 -6.51 10.33
C TYR A 221 10.36 -7.04 11.12
N GLN A 222 9.31 -7.55 10.48
CA GLN A 222 8.09 -8.07 11.10
C GLN A 222 8.31 -9.39 11.84
#